data_d050eaf781e9b3840e8dba32178ea59a
#
_entry.id   d050eaf781e9b3840e8dba32178ea59a
#
_cell.length_a   1.000
_cell.length_b   1.000
_cell.length_c   1.000
_cell.angle_alpha   90.00
_cell.angle_beta   90.00
_cell.angle_gamma   90.00
#
_symmetry.space_group_name_H-M   'P 1'
#
loop_
_entity.id
_entity.type
_entity.pdbx_description
1 polymer ?
#
loop_
_entity_poly.entity_id
_entity_poly.type
_entity_poly.pdbx_seq_one_letter_code
_entity_poly.pdbx_strand_id
1 'polypeptide(L)'
;MFELTLSTTIDKQIYLSQLFSKLSEEIRQDAGVIAKQNNSGRTYLVVAVDEEKKEYYKSKVLDHILFMVTDDYKFNFYKENLHPNDESELYLAFLKAVTIFDAENDKEIIQSEIQLVDEFLVDSFFYFKLGLLRGRWTKTVEIINQNKITSSEKAMSDVLKYLLAVSESEVASITILLSKKRISIQNCCQNKNFKTDFDGKSNFFAEIVKLNPSKINLKVSNGAAYAEKIKDKLTQIFGEKIYLIN
;
A
#
# COMPACT_ATOMS: atom_id res chain seq x y z
N MET A 1 -14.28 -21.58 22.75
CA MET A 1 -14.26 -20.16 22.33
C MET A 1 -12.82 -19.80 22.01
N PHE A 2 -12.56 -19.28 20.86
CA PHE A 2 -11.26 -18.76 20.44
C PHE A 2 -11.19 -17.26 20.69
N GLU A 3 -10.09 -16.79 21.27
CA GLU A 3 -9.81 -15.38 21.51
C GLU A 3 -8.43 -15.02 20.96
N LEU A 4 -8.34 -13.87 20.31
CA LEU A 4 -7.11 -13.30 19.76
C LEU A 4 -7.05 -11.79 20.04
N THR A 5 -5.99 -11.35 20.70
CA THR A 5 -5.71 -9.95 20.91
C THR A 5 -4.56 -9.51 20.01
N LEU A 6 -4.82 -8.53 19.16
CA LEU A 6 -3.79 -7.86 18.36
C LEU A 6 -3.44 -6.52 18.99
N SER A 7 -2.18 -6.13 18.96
CA SER A 7 -1.81 -4.76 19.31
C SER A 7 -0.74 -4.17 18.42
N THR A 8 -0.82 -2.85 18.26
CA THR A 8 0.18 -2.04 17.55
C THR A 8 0.35 -0.70 18.24
N THR A 9 1.41 0.04 17.93
CA THR A 9 1.61 1.42 18.40
C THR A 9 0.50 2.33 17.91
N ILE A 10 0.22 3.43 18.61
CA ILE A 10 -0.94 4.30 18.34
C ILE A 10 -0.85 5.01 16.98
N ASP A 11 0.34 5.29 16.48
CA ASP A 11 0.58 5.85 15.15
C ASP A 11 0.14 4.90 14.02
N LYS A 12 0.08 3.59 14.31
CA LYS A 12 -0.37 2.54 13.40
C LYS A 12 -1.84 2.11 13.63
N GLN A 13 -2.57 2.78 14.51
CA GLN A 13 -3.96 2.44 14.88
C GLN A 13 -4.92 2.33 13.69
N ILE A 14 -4.63 3.02 12.58
CA ILE A 14 -5.47 3.02 11.38
C ILE A 14 -5.68 1.60 10.84
N TYR A 15 -4.67 0.77 10.88
CA TYR A 15 -4.74 -0.61 10.38
C TYR A 15 -5.66 -1.50 11.23
N LEU A 16 -5.52 -1.44 12.56
CA LEU A 16 -6.44 -2.17 13.44
C LEU A 16 -7.87 -1.60 13.36
N SER A 17 -8.03 -0.30 13.07
CA SER A 17 -9.35 0.29 12.81
C SER A 17 -9.96 -0.21 11.51
N GLN A 18 -9.17 -0.38 10.46
CA GLN A 18 -9.62 -0.98 9.21
C GLN A 18 -10.03 -2.44 9.38
N LEU A 19 -9.23 -3.22 10.10
CA LEU A 19 -9.55 -4.62 10.42
C LEU A 19 -10.84 -4.70 11.26
N PHE A 20 -10.96 -3.86 12.30
CA PHE A 20 -12.19 -3.74 13.08
C PHE A 20 -13.40 -3.48 12.18
N SER A 21 -13.31 -2.50 11.28
CA SER A 21 -14.42 -2.14 10.39
C SER A 21 -14.78 -3.27 9.42
N LYS A 22 -13.79 -4.02 8.93
CA LYS A 22 -14.00 -5.14 8.02
C LYS A 22 -14.68 -6.35 8.69
N LEU A 23 -14.33 -6.61 9.95
CA LEU A 23 -14.78 -7.83 10.64
C LEU A 23 -16.00 -7.61 11.54
N SER A 24 -16.33 -6.38 11.92
CA SER A 24 -17.33 -6.10 12.96
C SER A 24 -18.72 -6.65 12.64
N GLU A 25 -19.18 -6.52 11.40
CA GLU A 25 -20.50 -6.98 11.03
C GLU A 25 -20.53 -8.52 10.95
N GLU A 26 -19.54 -9.12 10.35
CA GLU A 26 -19.42 -10.56 10.14
C GLU A 26 -19.27 -11.32 11.47
N ILE A 27 -18.40 -10.84 12.38
CA ILE A 27 -18.22 -11.41 13.71
C ILE A 27 -19.53 -11.32 14.51
N ARG A 28 -20.27 -10.21 14.38
CA ARG A 28 -21.56 -10.06 15.07
C ARG A 28 -22.62 -11.03 14.55
N GLN A 29 -22.64 -11.29 13.23
CA GLN A 29 -23.53 -12.29 12.61
C GLN A 29 -23.18 -13.71 13.08
N ASP A 30 -21.91 -14.00 13.34
CA ASP A 30 -21.42 -15.26 13.88
C ASP A 30 -21.51 -15.34 15.44
N ALA A 31 -22.29 -14.46 16.08
CA ALA A 31 -22.45 -14.36 17.54
C ALA A 31 -21.12 -14.17 18.31
N GLY A 32 -20.08 -13.68 17.64
CA GLY A 32 -18.79 -13.36 18.24
C GLY A 32 -18.73 -11.93 18.79
N VAL A 33 -17.60 -11.59 19.38
CA VAL A 33 -17.30 -10.27 19.93
C VAL A 33 -16.04 -9.72 19.28
N ILE A 34 -16.08 -8.45 18.87
CA ILE A 34 -14.91 -7.69 18.46
C ILE A 34 -14.91 -6.36 19.21
N ALA A 35 -13.77 -6.01 19.79
CA ALA A 35 -13.59 -4.76 20.54
C ALA A 35 -12.27 -4.10 20.18
N LYS A 36 -12.26 -2.76 20.15
CA LYS A 36 -11.06 -1.95 19.94
C LYS A 36 -10.89 -0.95 21.06
N GLN A 37 -9.68 -0.86 21.62
CA GLN A 37 -9.35 0.06 22.69
C GLN A 37 -7.96 0.67 22.49
N ASN A 38 -7.80 1.94 22.89
CA ASN A 38 -6.50 2.59 22.97
C ASN A 38 -6.11 2.69 24.45
N ASN A 39 -4.91 2.25 24.77
CA ASN A 39 -4.35 2.32 26.11
C ASN A 39 -2.83 2.44 26.06
N SER A 40 -2.25 3.30 26.89
CA SER A 40 -0.80 3.43 27.12
C SER A 40 0.03 3.52 25.83
N GLY A 41 -0.41 4.33 24.85
CA GLY A 41 0.31 4.52 23.59
C GLY A 41 0.15 3.37 22.58
N ARG A 42 -0.72 2.42 22.85
CA ARG A 42 -1.02 1.29 21.96
C ARG A 42 -2.50 1.20 21.64
N THR A 43 -2.80 0.63 20.48
CA THR A 43 -4.15 0.21 20.08
C THR A 43 -4.23 -1.29 20.20
N TYR A 44 -5.28 -1.76 20.82
CA TYR A 44 -5.63 -3.18 20.97
C TYR A 44 -6.89 -3.49 20.19
N LEU A 45 -6.93 -4.64 19.56
CA LEU A 45 -8.08 -5.22 18.90
C LEU A 45 -8.27 -6.64 19.42
N VAL A 46 -9.38 -6.91 20.05
CA VAL A 46 -9.75 -8.24 20.56
C VAL A 46 -10.81 -8.83 19.64
N VAL A 47 -10.60 -10.06 19.23
CA VAL A 47 -11.55 -10.86 18.46
C VAL A 47 -11.84 -12.13 19.26
N ALA A 48 -13.10 -12.39 19.58
CA ALA A 48 -13.55 -13.60 20.26
C ALA A 48 -14.69 -14.24 19.48
N VAL A 49 -14.52 -15.51 19.08
CA VAL A 49 -15.45 -16.25 18.23
C VAL A 49 -15.53 -17.71 18.69
N ASP A 50 -16.52 -18.43 18.18
CA ASP A 50 -16.60 -19.88 18.42
C ASP A 50 -15.38 -20.61 17.84
N GLU A 51 -14.99 -21.72 18.49
CA GLU A 51 -13.82 -22.51 18.09
C GLU A 51 -13.92 -23.02 16.64
N GLU A 52 -15.12 -23.30 16.17
CA GLU A 52 -15.38 -23.75 14.78
C GLU A 52 -15.03 -22.67 13.74
N LYS A 53 -15.09 -21.38 14.12
CA LYS A 53 -14.77 -20.24 13.25
C LYS A 53 -13.31 -19.77 13.35
N LYS A 54 -12.53 -20.37 14.23
CA LYS A 54 -11.15 -19.98 14.55
C LYS A 54 -10.27 -19.82 13.32
N GLU A 55 -10.16 -20.85 12.49
CA GLU A 55 -9.23 -20.83 11.36
C GLU A 55 -9.65 -19.80 10.30
N TYR A 56 -10.94 -19.59 10.11
CA TYR A 56 -11.47 -18.57 9.23
C TYR A 56 -11.06 -17.15 9.66
N TYR A 57 -11.27 -16.80 10.93
CA TYR A 57 -10.91 -15.47 11.42
C TYR A 57 -9.40 -15.31 11.59
N LYS A 58 -8.66 -16.35 11.93
CA LYS A 58 -7.19 -16.35 11.91
C LYS A 58 -6.65 -16.01 10.52
N SER A 59 -7.19 -16.62 9.48
CA SER A 59 -6.79 -16.33 8.09
C SER A 59 -7.01 -14.85 7.74
N LYS A 60 -8.19 -14.31 8.05
CA LYS A 60 -8.49 -12.89 7.79
C LYS A 60 -7.58 -11.92 8.55
N VAL A 61 -7.26 -12.26 9.79
CA VAL A 61 -6.32 -11.48 10.60
C VAL A 61 -4.91 -11.57 10.02
N LEU A 62 -4.49 -12.78 9.61
CA LEU A 62 -3.19 -13.00 8.98
C LEU A 62 -3.06 -12.18 7.69
N ASP A 63 -4.03 -12.24 6.80
CA ASP A 63 -4.04 -11.45 5.56
C ASP A 63 -3.88 -9.95 5.84
N HIS A 64 -4.51 -9.47 6.90
CA HIS A 64 -4.40 -8.08 7.30
C HIS A 64 -3.01 -7.72 7.85
N ILE A 65 -2.39 -8.60 8.64
CA ILE A 65 -1.02 -8.41 9.13
C ILE A 65 -0.03 -8.44 7.97
N LEU A 66 -0.20 -9.37 7.03
CA LEU A 66 0.60 -9.43 5.80
C LEU A 66 0.54 -8.10 5.05
N PHE A 67 -0.67 -7.58 4.84
CA PHE A 67 -0.87 -6.28 4.22
C PHE A 67 -0.18 -5.14 5.01
N MET A 68 -0.35 -5.09 6.33
CA MET A 68 0.32 -4.08 7.17
C MET A 68 1.84 -4.10 6.97
N VAL A 69 2.45 -5.29 7.01
CA VAL A 69 3.91 -5.41 6.94
C VAL A 69 4.42 -5.10 5.52
N THR A 70 3.81 -5.67 4.49
CA THR A 70 4.31 -5.52 3.11
C THR A 70 3.95 -4.18 2.47
N ASP A 71 2.90 -3.51 2.91
CA ASP A 71 2.47 -2.21 2.37
C ASP A 71 2.97 -1.03 3.21
N ASP A 72 2.69 -1.01 4.53
CA ASP A 72 2.99 0.14 5.39
C ASP A 72 4.38 0.08 6.02
N TYR A 73 4.73 -1.01 6.72
CA TYR A 73 6.03 -1.10 7.37
C TYR A 73 7.17 -1.06 6.35
N LYS A 74 7.01 -1.74 5.19
CA LYS A 74 7.99 -1.72 4.10
C LYS A 74 8.09 -0.32 3.46
N PHE A 75 6.96 0.33 3.20
CA PHE A 75 6.93 1.68 2.67
C PHE A 75 7.66 2.68 3.58
N ASN A 76 7.34 2.66 4.89
CA ASN A 76 7.99 3.55 5.85
C ASN A 76 9.47 3.22 6.01
N PHE A 77 9.85 1.93 5.99
CA PHE A 77 11.25 1.51 6.02
C PHE A 77 12.03 2.12 4.83
N TYR A 78 11.49 2.04 3.62
CA TYR A 78 12.14 2.66 2.47
C TYR A 78 12.14 4.18 2.55
N LYS A 79 11.04 4.79 2.95
CA LYS A 79 10.94 6.25 3.10
C LYS A 79 11.95 6.82 4.08
N GLU A 80 12.22 6.12 5.18
CA GLU A 80 13.17 6.53 6.22
C GLU A 80 14.65 6.34 5.81
N ASN A 81 14.93 5.39 4.90
CA ASN A 81 16.29 5.00 4.55
C ASN A 81 16.72 5.42 3.13
N LEU A 82 15.80 5.85 2.29
CA LEU A 82 16.09 6.45 0.98
C LEU A 82 16.09 7.97 1.10
N HIS A 83 17.13 8.61 0.59
CA HIS A 83 17.34 10.07 0.68
C HIS A 83 17.16 10.71 -0.69
N PRO A 84 15.95 11.15 -1.06
CA PRO A 84 15.73 11.87 -2.31
C PRO A 84 16.23 13.31 -2.19
N ASN A 85 16.57 13.93 -3.34
CA ASN A 85 16.81 15.37 -3.39
C ASN A 85 15.53 16.19 -3.16
N ASP A 86 14.36 15.63 -3.53
CA ASP A 86 13.05 16.22 -3.37
C ASP A 86 11.99 15.10 -3.20
N GLU A 87 11.04 15.28 -2.27
CA GLU A 87 9.87 14.40 -2.11
C GLU A 87 8.80 14.72 -3.17
N SER A 88 9.16 14.57 -4.45
CA SER A 88 8.25 14.77 -5.57
C SER A 88 7.22 13.65 -5.71
N GLU A 89 6.18 13.90 -6.51
CA GLU A 89 5.20 12.86 -6.87
C GLU A 89 5.85 11.66 -7.56
N LEU A 90 6.91 11.89 -8.34
CA LEU A 90 7.68 10.80 -8.97
C LEU A 90 8.40 9.96 -7.92
N TYR A 91 8.99 10.59 -6.90
CA TYR A 91 9.60 9.88 -5.79
C TYR A 91 8.58 9.02 -5.02
N LEU A 92 7.40 9.55 -4.73
CA LEU A 92 6.34 8.79 -4.06
C LEU A 92 5.86 7.60 -4.92
N ALA A 93 5.73 7.79 -6.23
CA ALA A 93 5.40 6.71 -7.17
C ALA A 93 6.51 5.65 -7.22
N PHE A 94 7.78 6.06 -7.29
CA PHE A 94 8.93 5.17 -7.25
C PHE A 94 8.99 4.39 -5.94
N LEU A 95 8.84 5.08 -4.80
CA LEU A 95 8.82 4.47 -3.48
C LEU A 95 7.72 3.41 -3.36
N LYS A 96 6.53 3.70 -3.92
CA LYS A 96 5.42 2.73 -3.95
C LYS A 96 5.74 1.53 -4.83
N ALA A 97 6.35 1.73 -6.00
CA ALA A 97 6.75 0.63 -6.87
C ALA A 97 7.78 -0.30 -6.20
N VAL A 98 8.79 0.26 -5.54
CA VAL A 98 9.78 -0.54 -4.78
C VAL A 98 9.10 -1.28 -3.61
N THR A 99 8.09 -0.68 -2.99
CA THR A 99 7.34 -1.30 -1.89
C THR A 99 6.55 -2.52 -2.35
N ILE A 100 5.84 -2.42 -3.48
CA ILE A 100 5.01 -3.53 -3.98
C ILE A 100 5.82 -4.59 -4.73
N PHE A 101 6.99 -4.21 -5.23
CA PHE A 101 7.89 -5.18 -5.85
C PHE A 101 8.32 -6.25 -4.84
N ASP A 102 8.32 -7.52 -5.23
CA ASP A 102 8.60 -8.66 -4.35
C ASP A 102 7.60 -8.86 -3.18
N ALA A 103 6.45 -8.19 -3.16
CA ALA A 103 5.51 -8.27 -2.05
C ALA A 103 5.02 -9.71 -1.78
N GLU A 104 4.85 -10.53 -2.80
CA GLU A 104 4.45 -11.94 -2.64
C GLU A 104 5.54 -12.77 -1.96
N ASN A 105 6.80 -12.61 -2.38
CA ASN A 105 7.95 -13.22 -1.70
C ASN A 105 8.05 -12.79 -0.23
N ASP A 106 7.81 -11.50 0.05
CA ASP A 106 7.81 -10.99 1.41
C ASP A 106 6.69 -11.63 2.24
N LYS A 107 5.49 -11.82 1.66
CA LYS A 107 4.36 -12.50 2.32
C LYS A 107 4.70 -13.95 2.67
N GLU A 108 5.33 -14.69 1.77
CA GLU A 108 5.77 -16.06 2.03
C GLU A 108 6.73 -16.13 3.23
N ILE A 109 7.71 -15.21 3.31
CA ILE A 109 8.63 -15.13 4.44
C ILE A 109 7.88 -14.81 5.73
N ILE A 110 6.97 -13.83 5.71
CA ILE A 110 6.19 -13.46 6.88
C ILE A 110 5.32 -14.63 7.33
N GLN A 111 4.67 -15.34 6.40
CA GLN A 111 3.84 -16.50 6.70
C GLN A 111 4.62 -17.64 7.34
N SER A 112 5.88 -17.84 6.93
CA SER A 112 6.74 -18.87 7.53
C SER A 112 7.17 -18.55 8.97
N GLU A 113 7.21 -17.28 9.35
CA GLU A 113 7.67 -16.81 10.66
C GLU A 113 6.52 -16.49 11.65
N ILE A 114 5.29 -16.29 11.13
CA ILE A 114 4.18 -15.84 11.95
C ILE A 114 3.50 -17.00 12.67
N GLN A 115 3.33 -16.83 13.97
CA GLN A 115 2.51 -17.70 14.80
C GLN A 115 1.53 -16.83 15.57
N LEU A 116 0.26 -16.83 15.15
CA LEU A 116 -0.79 -16.11 15.86
C LEU A 116 -1.16 -16.88 17.15
N VAL A 117 -0.69 -16.33 18.25
CA VAL A 117 -1.02 -16.76 19.62
C VAL A 117 -2.07 -15.83 20.22
N ASP A 118 -2.60 -16.14 21.39
CA ASP A 118 -3.69 -15.40 22.04
C ASP A 118 -3.44 -13.89 22.16
N GLU A 119 -2.19 -13.48 22.33
CA GLU A 119 -1.78 -12.07 22.29
C GLU A 119 -0.65 -11.88 21.27
N PHE A 120 -0.90 -11.09 20.22
CA PHE A 120 0.03 -10.86 19.13
C PHE A 120 0.36 -9.36 18.98
N LEU A 121 1.63 -9.02 19.22
CA LEU A 121 2.15 -7.66 19.09
C LEU A 121 2.80 -7.48 17.71
N VAL A 122 2.12 -6.81 16.79
CA VAL A 122 2.56 -6.65 15.39
C VAL A 122 3.92 -5.96 15.28
N ASP A 123 4.15 -4.90 16.06
CA ASP A 123 5.44 -4.19 16.05
C ASP A 123 6.58 -5.08 16.55
N SER A 124 6.37 -5.81 17.66
CA SER A 124 7.36 -6.72 18.20
C SER A 124 7.71 -7.84 17.24
N PHE A 125 6.69 -8.41 16.58
CA PHE A 125 6.90 -9.38 15.53
C PHE A 125 7.76 -8.81 14.39
N PHE A 126 7.42 -7.62 13.88
CA PHE A 126 8.18 -6.95 12.84
C PHE A 126 9.64 -6.72 13.23
N TYR A 127 9.88 -6.16 14.43
CA TYR A 127 11.23 -5.81 14.85
C TYR A 127 12.09 -7.02 15.27
N PHE A 128 11.52 -8.06 15.86
CA PHE A 128 12.30 -9.17 16.42
C PHE A 128 12.30 -10.43 15.56
N LYS A 129 11.22 -10.71 14.81
CA LYS A 129 11.12 -11.93 14.01
C LYS A 129 11.49 -11.72 12.54
N LEU A 130 11.18 -10.55 11.96
CA LEU A 130 11.43 -10.28 10.55
C LEU A 130 12.82 -9.68 10.25
N GLY A 131 13.85 -10.06 11.01
CA GLY A 131 15.22 -9.58 10.82
C GLY A 131 15.79 -9.90 9.44
N LEU A 132 15.56 -11.12 8.93
CA LEU A 132 15.99 -11.52 7.58
C LEU A 132 15.30 -10.70 6.48
N LEU A 133 14.00 -10.48 6.61
CA LEU A 133 13.22 -9.66 5.69
C LEU A 133 13.75 -8.23 5.65
N ARG A 134 13.93 -7.60 6.80
CA ARG A 134 14.51 -6.25 6.89
C ARG A 134 15.92 -6.18 6.31
N GLY A 135 16.73 -7.23 6.49
CA GLY A 135 18.06 -7.35 5.87
C GLY A 135 17.98 -7.34 4.33
N ARG A 136 16.97 -7.96 3.72
CA ARG A 136 16.72 -7.89 2.27
C ARG A 136 16.36 -6.47 1.83
N TRP A 137 15.46 -5.80 2.57
CA TRP A 137 15.08 -4.42 2.29
C TRP A 137 16.28 -3.46 2.43
N THR A 138 17.14 -3.68 3.42
CA THR A 138 18.39 -2.91 3.59
C THR A 138 19.29 -3.04 2.35
N LYS A 139 19.45 -4.23 1.80
CA LYS A 139 20.23 -4.43 0.56
C LYS A 139 19.63 -3.67 -0.62
N THR A 140 18.29 -3.64 -0.74
CA THR A 140 17.61 -2.85 -1.77
C THR A 140 17.91 -1.34 -1.59
N VAL A 141 17.84 -0.84 -0.36
CA VAL A 141 18.20 0.55 -0.03
C VAL A 141 19.66 0.86 -0.41
N GLU A 142 20.58 -0.04 -0.06
CA GLU A 142 22.00 0.10 -0.41
C GLU A 142 22.22 0.22 -1.92
N ILE A 143 21.59 -0.66 -2.71
CA ILE A 143 21.66 -0.63 -4.17
C ILE A 143 21.13 0.70 -4.73
N ILE A 144 19.98 1.15 -4.25
CA ILE A 144 19.35 2.40 -4.69
C ILE A 144 20.24 3.61 -4.36
N ASN A 145 20.79 3.67 -3.14
CA ASN A 145 21.63 4.77 -2.67
C ASN A 145 23.02 4.78 -3.38
N GLN A 146 23.67 3.62 -3.53
CA GLN A 146 24.95 3.49 -4.23
C GLN A 146 24.87 3.94 -5.68
N ASN A 147 23.77 3.63 -6.36
CA ASN A 147 23.52 4.04 -7.74
C ASN A 147 22.89 5.43 -7.86
N LYS A 148 22.68 6.14 -6.74
CA LYS A 148 22.10 7.50 -6.68
C LYS A 148 20.76 7.62 -7.44
N ILE A 149 19.96 6.55 -7.41
CA ILE A 149 18.71 6.47 -8.20
C ILE A 149 17.74 7.58 -7.76
N THR A 150 17.59 7.81 -6.46
CA THR A 150 16.69 8.85 -5.91
C THR A 150 17.19 10.29 -6.12
N SER A 151 18.44 10.47 -6.57
CA SER A 151 19.00 11.77 -6.88
C SER A 151 18.77 12.21 -8.34
N SER A 152 18.18 11.36 -9.19
CA SER A 152 17.94 11.63 -10.61
C SER A 152 16.52 11.25 -11.01
N GLU A 153 15.72 12.22 -11.45
CA GLU A 153 14.36 11.96 -11.97
C GLU A 153 14.36 10.95 -13.12
N LYS A 154 15.36 11.02 -14.00
CA LYS A 154 15.50 10.08 -15.11
C LYS A 154 15.75 8.66 -14.59
N ALA A 155 16.70 8.49 -13.67
CA ALA A 155 17.00 7.16 -13.10
C ALA A 155 15.80 6.59 -12.35
N MET A 156 15.09 7.40 -11.53
CA MET A 156 13.86 6.97 -10.87
C MET A 156 12.80 6.54 -11.88
N SER A 157 12.59 7.33 -12.95
CA SER A 157 11.59 7.02 -13.98
C SER A 157 11.94 5.72 -14.72
N ASP A 158 13.20 5.49 -15.06
CA ASP A 158 13.64 4.30 -15.77
C ASP A 158 13.48 3.04 -14.92
N VAL A 159 13.87 3.11 -13.63
CA VAL A 159 13.67 2.00 -12.68
C VAL A 159 12.18 1.77 -12.42
N LEU A 160 11.38 2.82 -12.24
CA LEU A 160 9.94 2.72 -12.05
C LEU A 160 9.27 1.99 -13.22
N LYS A 161 9.60 2.36 -14.47
CA LYS A 161 9.10 1.68 -15.66
C LYS A 161 9.46 0.20 -15.67
N TYR A 162 10.72 -0.10 -15.35
CA TYR A 162 11.18 -1.49 -15.28
C TYR A 162 10.38 -2.28 -14.24
N LEU A 163 10.23 -1.76 -13.02
CA LEU A 163 9.47 -2.43 -11.96
C LEU A 163 8.02 -2.68 -12.37
N LEU A 164 7.36 -1.68 -13.00
CA LEU A 164 5.99 -1.81 -13.51
C LEU A 164 5.85 -2.81 -14.66
N ALA A 165 6.91 -3.00 -15.45
CA ALA A 165 6.90 -3.95 -16.57
C ALA A 165 7.08 -5.40 -16.11
N VAL A 166 7.87 -5.63 -15.05
CA VAL A 166 8.14 -6.98 -14.51
C VAL A 166 7.15 -7.43 -13.45
N SER A 167 6.40 -6.49 -12.86
CA SER A 167 5.33 -6.79 -11.89
C SER A 167 4.04 -7.18 -12.61
N GLU A 168 3.34 -8.16 -12.08
CA GLU A 168 2.02 -8.53 -12.59
C GLU A 168 1.03 -7.38 -12.43
N SER A 169 0.13 -7.24 -13.40
CA SER A 169 -0.95 -6.26 -13.37
C SER A 169 -2.06 -6.73 -12.45
N GLU A 170 -2.34 -6.00 -11.38
CA GLU A 170 -3.44 -6.32 -10.47
C GLU A 170 -4.82 -5.98 -11.05
N VAL A 171 -4.87 -5.03 -12.00
CA VAL A 171 -6.12 -4.52 -12.56
C VAL A 171 -6.03 -4.43 -14.09
N ALA A 172 -6.99 -5.03 -14.80
CA ALA A 172 -7.02 -5.01 -16.26
C ALA A 172 -7.07 -3.60 -16.83
N SER A 173 -7.90 -2.71 -16.26
CA SER A 173 -7.98 -1.32 -16.70
C SER A 173 -8.47 -0.38 -15.60
N ILE A 174 -8.01 0.87 -15.69
CA ILE A 174 -8.55 1.99 -14.90
C ILE A 174 -8.99 3.11 -15.84
N THR A 175 -9.90 3.96 -15.36
CA THR A 175 -10.27 5.21 -16.03
C THR A 175 -9.89 6.38 -15.14
N ILE A 176 -9.10 7.29 -15.68
CA ILE A 176 -8.72 8.54 -15.01
C ILE A 176 -9.54 9.67 -15.61
N LEU A 177 -10.34 10.33 -14.79
CA LEU A 177 -11.13 11.49 -15.16
C LEU A 177 -10.45 12.77 -14.66
N LEU A 178 -9.99 13.61 -15.58
CA LEU A 178 -9.43 14.92 -15.28
C LEU A 178 -10.53 15.98 -15.45
N SER A 179 -10.93 16.66 -14.38
CA SER A 179 -11.93 17.72 -14.40
C SER A 179 -11.34 19.01 -13.80
N LYS A 180 -12.02 20.15 -13.97
CA LYS A 180 -11.55 21.47 -13.48
C LYS A 180 -11.17 21.48 -11.99
N LYS A 181 -11.79 20.65 -11.14
CA LYS A 181 -11.68 20.71 -9.69
C LYS A 181 -11.17 19.44 -9.04
N ARG A 182 -11.07 18.34 -9.76
CA ARG A 182 -10.69 17.04 -9.19
C ARG A 182 -10.16 16.07 -10.23
N ILE A 183 -9.36 15.13 -9.75
CA ILE A 183 -8.98 13.93 -10.49
C ILE A 183 -9.71 12.76 -9.84
N SER A 184 -10.25 11.86 -10.64
CA SER A 184 -10.86 10.62 -10.15
C SER A 184 -10.23 9.44 -10.84
N ILE A 185 -9.90 8.40 -10.06
CA ILE A 185 -9.51 7.09 -10.57
C ILE A 185 -10.70 6.16 -10.37
N GLN A 186 -11.16 5.55 -11.43
CA GLN A 186 -12.25 4.58 -11.44
C GLN A 186 -11.74 3.24 -11.95
N ASN A 187 -12.00 2.18 -11.23
CA ASN A 187 -11.86 0.80 -11.70
C ASN A 187 -13.19 0.06 -11.46
N CYS A 188 -13.27 -1.23 -11.80
CA CYS A 188 -14.47 -2.04 -11.60
C CYS A 188 -14.97 -2.10 -10.15
N CYS A 189 -14.11 -1.84 -9.16
CA CYS A 189 -14.39 -2.06 -7.74
C CYS A 189 -14.31 -0.79 -6.88
N GLN A 190 -13.67 0.30 -7.38
CA GLN A 190 -13.38 1.49 -6.59
C GLN A 190 -13.49 2.78 -7.40
N ASN A 191 -13.89 3.85 -6.71
CA ASN A 191 -13.83 5.21 -7.22
C ASN A 191 -13.13 6.10 -6.20
N LYS A 192 -11.89 6.53 -6.49
CA LYS A 192 -11.10 7.42 -5.64
C LYS A 192 -11.02 8.81 -6.24
N ASN A 193 -11.26 9.83 -5.43
CA ASN A 193 -11.20 11.24 -5.83
C ASN A 193 -10.00 11.93 -5.17
N PHE A 194 -9.27 12.72 -5.96
CA PHE A 194 -8.15 13.53 -5.53
C PHE A 194 -8.45 15.01 -5.82
N LYS A 195 -8.00 15.91 -4.93
CA LYS A 195 -8.08 17.35 -5.19
C LYS A 195 -7.13 17.75 -6.30
N THR A 196 -7.45 18.82 -7.02
CA THR A 196 -6.62 19.33 -8.13
C THR A 196 -5.47 20.23 -7.67
N ASP A 197 -5.42 20.61 -6.40
CA ASP A 197 -4.33 21.39 -5.85
C ASP A 197 -3.10 20.50 -5.71
N PHE A 198 -2.35 20.41 -6.79
CA PHE A 198 -1.08 19.68 -6.86
C PHE A 198 0.01 20.51 -6.20
N ASP A 199 0.03 20.52 -4.87
CA ASP A 199 1.12 21.08 -4.06
C ASP A 199 2.35 20.14 -3.97
N GLY A 200 2.44 19.14 -4.85
CA GLY A 200 3.53 18.16 -4.89
C GLY A 200 3.40 17.02 -3.87
N LYS A 201 2.33 16.97 -3.07
CA LYS A 201 2.11 15.97 -2.02
C LYS A 201 0.98 14.99 -2.33
N SER A 202 0.45 15.02 -3.54
CA SER A 202 -0.62 14.11 -3.94
C SER A 202 -0.09 12.68 -4.11
N ASN A 203 -0.74 11.71 -3.47
CA ASN A 203 -0.45 10.28 -3.65
C ASN A 203 -1.07 9.69 -4.93
N PHE A 204 -1.52 10.55 -5.85
CA PHE A 204 -2.23 10.13 -7.06
C PHE A 204 -1.44 9.13 -7.93
N PHE A 205 -0.19 9.46 -8.26
CA PHE A 205 0.66 8.55 -9.05
C PHE A 205 1.00 7.27 -8.29
N ALA A 206 1.25 7.36 -6.98
CA ALA A 206 1.50 6.20 -6.14
C ALA A 206 0.29 5.25 -6.10
N GLU A 207 -0.94 5.78 -6.11
CA GLU A 207 -2.16 4.97 -6.19
C GLU A 207 -2.29 4.24 -7.54
N ILE A 208 -1.94 4.90 -8.66
CA ILE A 208 -1.95 4.23 -9.97
C ILE A 208 -0.86 3.15 -10.03
N VAL A 209 0.33 3.45 -9.49
CA VAL A 209 1.42 2.47 -9.38
C VAL A 209 0.99 1.26 -8.56
N LYS A 210 0.30 1.47 -7.44
CA LYS A 210 -0.24 0.40 -6.60
C LYS A 210 -1.19 -0.52 -7.36
N LEU A 211 -2.03 0.05 -8.21
CA LEU A 211 -2.96 -0.72 -9.04
C LEU A 211 -2.28 -1.42 -10.21
N ASN A 212 -1.09 -0.96 -10.60
CA ASN A 212 -0.34 -1.43 -11.78
C ASN A 212 -1.25 -1.88 -12.95
N PRO A 213 -2.11 -0.99 -13.50
CA PRO A 213 -3.09 -1.41 -14.49
C PRO A 213 -2.43 -1.81 -15.81
N SER A 214 -3.03 -2.78 -16.51
CA SER A 214 -2.60 -3.12 -17.89
C SER A 214 -2.97 -2.02 -18.87
N LYS A 215 -4.04 -1.26 -18.59
CA LYS A 215 -4.56 -0.18 -19.45
C LYS A 215 -5.04 1.00 -18.61
N ILE A 216 -4.68 2.21 -19.04
CA ILE A 216 -5.13 3.47 -18.44
C ILE A 216 -5.95 4.26 -19.48
N ASN A 217 -7.24 4.39 -19.27
CA ASN A 217 -8.11 5.22 -20.07
C ASN A 217 -8.13 6.64 -19.48
N LEU A 218 -7.64 7.63 -20.23
CA LEU A 218 -7.59 9.01 -19.79
C LEU A 218 -8.71 9.82 -20.45
N LYS A 219 -9.61 10.35 -19.64
CA LYS A 219 -10.70 11.24 -20.06
C LYS A 219 -10.46 12.64 -19.51
N VAL A 220 -10.39 13.63 -20.41
CA VAL A 220 -10.13 15.03 -20.06
C VAL A 220 -11.38 15.87 -20.29
N SER A 221 -11.87 16.53 -19.22
CA SER A 221 -12.98 17.48 -19.35
C SER A 221 -12.47 18.84 -19.84
N ASN A 222 -13.26 19.53 -20.64
CA ASN A 222 -12.92 20.87 -21.14
C ASN A 222 -12.56 21.84 -20.01
N GLY A 223 -11.42 22.55 -20.18
CA GLY A 223 -10.94 23.56 -19.24
C GLY A 223 -10.14 23.05 -18.05
N ALA A 224 -9.66 21.82 -18.07
CA ALA A 224 -8.69 21.31 -17.12
C ALA A 224 -7.27 21.74 -17.54
N ALA A 225 -6.85 22.95 -17.18
CA ALA A 225 -5.56 23.53 -17.58
C ALA A 225 -4.34 22.70 -17.18
N TYR A 226 -4.46 21.88 -16.13
CA TYR A 226 -3.40 20.99 -15.65
C TYR A 226 -3.35 19.63 -16.38
N ALA A 227 -4.33 19.36 -17.26
CA ALA A 227 -4.49 18.04 -17.88
C ALA A 227 -3.30 17.60 -18.72
N GLU A 228 -2.70 18.54 -19.48
CA GLU A 228 -1.50 18.23 -20.28
C GLU A 228 -0.33 17.85 -19.39
N LYS A 229 -0.07 18.57 -18.29
CA LYS A 229 1.00 18.24 -17.35
C LYS A 229 0.82 16.85 -16.74
N ILE A 230 -0.40 16.48 -16.38
CA ILE A 230 -0.71 15.14 -15.84
C ILE A 230 -0.52 14.07 -16.92
N LYS A 231 -1.02 14.33 -18.12
CA LYS A 231 -0.87 13.43 -19.27
C LYS A 231 0.60 13.16 -19.57
N ASP A 232 1.44 14.22 -19.61
CA ASP A 232 2.87 14.08 -19.86
C ASP A 232 3.55 13.22 -18.77
N LYS A 233 3.25 13.47 -17.50
CA LYS A 233 3.79 12.66 -16.39
C LYS A 233 3.29 11.22 -16.45
N LEU A 234 2.00 10.98 -16.72
CA LEU A 234 1.47 9.64 -16.89
C LEU A 234 2.16 8.92 -18.05
N THR A 235 2.33 9.60 -19.19
CA THR A 235 3.04 9.04 -20.36
C THR A 235 4.50 8.75 -20.01
N GLN A 236 5.14 9.60 -19.25
CA GLN A 236 6.49 9.39 -18.78
C GLN A 236 6.61 8.13 -17.91
N ILE A 237 5.63 7.83 -17.06
CA ILE A 237 5.66 6.70 -16.11
C ILE A 237 5.14 5.41 -16.77
N PHE A 238 3.98 5.47 -17.43
CA PHE A 238 3.24 4.30 -17.90
C PHE A 238 3.35 4.03 -19.40
N GLY A 239 3.92 4.96 -20.18
CA GLY A 239 4.20 4.78 -21.60
C GLY A 239 2.96 4.40 -22.42
N GLU A 240 3.05 3.28 -23.13
CA GLU A 240 2.03 2.79 -24.06
C GLU A 240 0.73 2.29 -23.39
N LYS A 241 0.72 2.16 -22.05
CA LYS A 241 -0.51 1.76 -21.34
C LYS A 241 -1.62 2.83 -21.37
N ILE A 242 -1.34 4.06 -21.87
CA ILE A 242 -2.26 5.20 -21.82
C ILE A 242 -3.03 5.35 -23.11
N TYR A 243 -4.37 5.43 -22.98
CA TYR A 243 -5.31 5.63 -24.07
C TYR A 243 -6.18 6.84 -23.79
N LEU A 244 -6.21 7.80 -24.73
CA LEU A 244 -7.13 8.94 -24.64
C LEU A 244 -8.52 8.50 -25.07
N ILE A 245 -9.51 8.80 -24.26
CA ILE A 245 -10.93 8.56 -24.57
C ILE A 245 -11.69 9.88 -24.56
N ASN A 246 -12.58 10.06 -25.51
CA ASN A 246 -13.43 11.26 -25.65
C ASN A 246 -14.55 11.28 -24.61
#